data_f95bf8eff20a507edf4a3ecbb45ff0ae
#
_entry.id   f95bf8eff20a507edf4a3ecbb45ff0ae
#
_cell.length_a   1.000
_cell.length_b   1.000
_cell.length_c   1.000
_cell.angle_alpha   90.00
_cell.angle_beta   90.00
_cell.angle_gamma   90.00
#
_symmetry.space_group_name_H-M   'P 1'
#
loop_
_entity.id
_entity.type
_entity.pdbx_description
1 polymer ?
#
loop_
_entity_poly.entity_id
_entity_poly.type
_entity_poly.pdbx_seq_one_letter_code
_entity_poly.pdbx_strand_id
1 'polypeptide(L)'
;KPGLELSAETGGKNALIVTAMADRDLAIKDLVHSAFGHSGQKCSAASLGILEAEVYDDPHFRLQLKDAVESLKVGPAWDLSSKVTPIIREASPDLYKGLTSLDPGEEWLVEPKQDPNNPQLWSPGVKLGVKENSFMHQTELFGPVLGLMRASSLDHAIKLANGTPYGLTSGLSSLDDREHKKWLERIEAGNCYINRSITGAIVRRQPFGGCKASSYGHGSKAGGPNYLFQFAIPSQIELPQEKHSVCDQVNDLTNFIQKVSLSAEQLGVWYASIANYAFWSDKFKQHGYGKIEGQGDLVVGQDNILFYRPQKHLCIRIQKTDAPLDIFRVIAAALSCHTHAEISWSKDACPITMNDQWKHHFPSLTFREESESHFLSRMKDGAFSRVRLMSKATEQMKQVAADASCYLCQIPVLANGRFELLNYLREMALSADYHRYGNLGVREAEHRNPIL
;
A
#
# COMPACT_ATOMS: atom_id res chain seq x y z
N LYS A 1 -3.09 -22.74 5.88
CA LYS A 1 -4.01 -23.83 5.54
C LYS A 1 -4.69 -23.45 4.22
N PRO A 2 -4.57 -24.26 3.15
CA PRO A 2 -5.22 -23.97 1.87
C PRO A 2 -6.73 -23.77 2.04
N GLY A 3 -7.29 -22.75 1.36
CA GLY A 3 -8.71 -22.42 1.45
C GLY A 3 -9.17 -21.73 2.74
N LEU A 4 -8.23 -21.32 3.61
CA LEU A 4 -8.54 -20.43 4.72
C LEU A 4 -8.68 -19.00 4.18
N GLU A 5 -9.81 -18.36 4.43
CA GLU A 5 -9.94 -16.91 4.22
C GLU A 5 -9.10 -16.19 5.27
N LEU A 6 -8.05 -15.51 4.80
CA LEU A 6 -7.09 -14.82 5.66
C LEU A 6 -6.97 -13.36 5.21
N SER A 7 -7.07 -12.46 6.16
CA SER A 7 -6.64 -11.08 6.03
C SER A 7 -5.57 -10.81 7.08
N ALA A 8 -4.38 -10.45 6.65
CA ALA A 8 -3.24 -10.24 7.54
C ALA A 8 -2.48 -8.96 7.16
N GLU A 9 -2.14 -8.18 8.18
CA GLU A 9 -1.14 -7.14 8.11
C GLU A 9 0.13 -7.67 8.79
N THR A 10 1.23 -7.62 8.05
CA THR A 10 2.50 -8.21 8.48
C THR A 10 3.50 -7.09 8.81
N GLY A 11 4.77 -7.34 8.57
CA GLY A 11 5.84 -6.38 8.82
C GLY A 11 5.95 -5.24 7.82
N GLY A 12 7.01 -4.45 7.98
CA GLY A 12 7.32 -3.33 7.11
C GLY A 12 8.80 -2.96 7.13
N LYS A 13 9.31 -2.47 6.00
CA LYS A 13 10.62 -1.82 5.90
C LYS A 13 10.41 -0.36 5.53
N ASN A 14 9.93 0.39 6.52
CA ASN A 14 9.35 1.71 6.31
C ASN A 14 10.42 2.78 6.17
N ALA A 15 10.25 3.66 5.18
CA ALA A 15 11.16 4.74 4.89
C ALA A 15 10.53 6.11 5.16
N LEU A 16 11.29 7.01 5.81
CA LEU A 16 11.00 8.43 5.83
C LEU A 16 12.01 9.12 4.91
N ILE A 17 11.50 9.74 3.85
CA ILE A 17 12.30 10.51 2.88
C ILE A 17 12.39 11.95 3.34
N VAL A 18 13.60 12.53 3.30
CA VAL A 18 13.84 13.95 3.60
C VAL A 18 14.50 14.59 2.39
N THR A 19 13.80 15.55 1.77
CA THR A 19 14.30 16.28 0.61
C THR A 19 15.07 17.54 1.03
N ALA A 20 15.77 18.16 0.08
CA ALA A 20 16.42 19.45 0.29
C ALA A 20 15.42 20.56 0.69
N MET A 21 14.16 20.41 0.29
CA MET A 21 13.06 21.35 0.60
C MET A 21 12.40 21.11 1.96
N ALA A 22 12.93 20.19 2.78
CA ALA A 22 12.34 19.88 4.08
C ALA A 22 12.62 20.97 5.13
N ASP A 23 11.69 21.13 6.07
CA ASP A 23 12.00 21.70 7.38
C ASP A 23 12.85 20.68 8.13
N ARG A 24 14.15 20.94 8.26
CA ARG A 24 15.14 19.98 8.78
C ARG A 24 14.94 19.64 10.23
N ASP A 25 14.55 20.60 11.06
CA ASP A 25 14.31 20.39 12.50
C ASP A 25 13.07 19.49 12.70
N LEU A 26 12.00 19.75 11.93
CA LEU A 26 10.81 18.92 11.94
C LEU A 26 11.11 17.51 11.41
N ALA A 27 11.89 17.40 10.34
CA ALA A 27 12.27 16.11 9.77
C ALA A 27 13.08 15.27 10.77
N ILE A 28 14.02 15.85 11.51
CA ILE A 28 14.78 15.17 12.57
C ILE A 28 13.83 14.67 13.66
N LYS A 29 12.97 15.55 14.18
CA LYS A 29 11.98 15.19 15.21
C LYS A 29 11.12 14.01 14.77
N ASP A 30 10.58 14.08 13.55
CA ASP A 30 9.67 13.06 13.02
C ASP A 30 10.40 11.74 12.72
N LEU A 31 11.64 11.81 12.22
CA LEU A 31 12.48 10.64 11.97
C LEU A 31 12.82 9.91 13.29
N VAL A 32 13.29 10.65 14.29
CA VAL A 32 13.65 10.11 15.63
C VAL A 32 12.42 9.50 16.31
N HIS A 33 11.28 10.20 16.29
CA HIS A 33 10.03 9.68 16.85
C HIS A 33 9.55 8.42 16.11
N SER A 34 9.63 8.41 14.80
CA SER A 34 9.19 7.28 13.96
C SER A 34 10.09 6.06 14.12
N ALA A 35 11.40 6.26 14.29
CA ALA A 35 12.37 5.17 14.37
C ALA A 35 12.44 4.53 15.78
N PHE A 36 12.37 5.34 16.82
CA PHE A 36 12.71 4.90 18.18
C PHE A 36 11.53 4.87 19.15
N GLY A 37 10.39 5.43 18.80
CA GLY A 37 9.17 5.27 19.57
C GLY A 37 8.83 3.77 19.75
N HIS A 38 8.51 3.35 20.99
CA HIS A 38 8.32 1.92 21.35
C HIS A 38 9.55 1.06 21.00
N SER A 39 10.74 1.63 21.11
CA SER A 39 12.01 0.94 20.80
C SER A 39 12.07 0.38 19.37
N GLY A 40 11.44 1.07 18.41
CA GLY A 40 11.35 0.63 17.02
C GLY A 40 10.47 -0.60 16.78
N GLN A 41 9.71 -1.05 17.80
CA GLN A 41 8.89 -2.25 17.74
C GLN A 41 7.42 -1.96 17.39
N LYS A 42 7.20 -1.10 16.39
CA LYS A 42 5.93 -0.95 15.70
C LYS A 42 6.09 -1.40 14.25
N CYS A 43 5.07 -2.07 13.70
CA CYS A 43 5.06 -2.43 12.28
C CYS A 43 5.25 -1.20 11.35
N SER A 44 4.84 -0.01 11.82
CA SER A 44 4.98 1.27 11.11
C SER A 44 6.24 2.06 11.46
N ALA A 45 7.14 1.55 12.32
CA ALA A 45 8.36 2.27 12.71
C ALA A 45 9.26 2.52 11.49
N ALA A 46 9.86 3.72 11.41
CA ALA A 46 10.86 4.01 10.41
C ALA A 46 12.12 3.18 10.67
N SER A 47 12.54 2.40 9.72
CA SER A 47 13.80 1.67 9.77
C SER A 47 14.80 2.17 8.73
N LEU A 48 14.34 3.03 7.81
CA LEU A 48 15.15 3.72 6.80
C LEU A 48 14.86 5.23 6.84
N GLY A 49 15.92 6.04 6.92
CA GLY A 49 15.91 7.46 6.60
C GLY A 49 16.57 7.64 5.23
N ILE A 50 15.81 8.04 4.22
CA ILE A 50 16.36 8.25 2.87
C ILE A 50 16.49 9.75 2.64
N LEU A 51 17.72 10.25 2.66
CA LEU A 51 18.01 11.68 2.65
C LEU A 51 18.53 12.08 1.26
N GLU A 52 18.01 13.17 0.70
CA GLU A 52 18.66 13.76 -0.48
C GLU A 52 20.08 14.21 -0.15
N ALA A 53 20.91 14.29 -1.19
CA ALA A 53 22.33 14.54 -1.05
C ALA A 53 22.66 15.79 -0.22
N GLU A 54 21.95 16.89 -0.45
CA GLU A 54 22.12 18.14 0.30
C GLU A 54 21.81 18.02 1.80
N VAL A 55 20.95 17.09 2.16
CA VAL A 55 20.61 16.80 3.57
C VAL A 55 21.57 15.76 4.14
N TYR A 56 21.83 14.70 3.37
CA TYR A 56 22.70 13.60 3.81
C TYR A 56 24.15 14.08 4.03
N ASP A 57 24.68 14.92 3.13
CA ASP A 57 26.06 15.40 3.16
C ASP A 57 26.24 16.59 4.14
N ASP A 58 25.16 17.19 4.65
CA ASP A 58 25.20 18.31 5.59
C ASP A 58 25.67 17.84 7.00
N PRO A 59 26.87 18.29 7.45
CA PRO A 59 27.40 17.91 8.77
C PRO A 59 26.53 18.44 9.92
N HIS A 60 25.84 19.58 9.74
CA HIS A 60 24.97 20.14 10.77
C HIS A 60 23.72 19.29 10.96
N PHE A 61 23.11 18.83 9.87
CA PHE A 61 21.98 17.89 9.96
C PHE A 61 22.38 16.60 10.68
N ARG A 62 23.54 16.04 10.35
CA ARG A 62 24.05 14.82 11.00
C ARG A 62 24.30 15.03 12.49
N LEU A 63 24.91 16.18 12.86
CA LEU A 63 25.17 16.51 14.26
C LEU A 63 23.85 16.66 15.03
N GLN A 64 22.89 17.43 14.52
CA GLN A 64 21.58 17.61 15.15
C GLN A 64 20.82 16.29 15.28
N LEU A 65 20.85 15.44 14.25
CA LEU A 65 20.24 14.11 14.32
C LEU A 65 20.90 13.24 15.40
N LYS A 66 22.23 13.23 15.46
CA LYS A 66 22.99 12.53 16.50
C LYS A 66 22.57 13.00 17.90
N ASP A 67 22.61 14.32 18.14
CA ASP A 67 22.24 14.89 19.43
C ASP A 67 20.79 14.57 19.81
N ALA A 68 19.87 14.63 18.86
CA ALA A 68 18.47 14.28 19.09
C ALA A 68 18.30 12.80 19.47
N VAL A 69 19.05 11.88 18.85
CA VAL A 69 19.00 10.45 19.17
C VAL A 69 19.64 10.18 20.54
N GLU A 70 20.79 10.75 20.82
CA GLU A 70 21.51 10.58 22.10
C GLU A 70 20.77 11.22 23.29
N SER A 71 19.91 12.21 23.03
CA SER A 71 19.06 12.81 24.07
C SER A 71 17.92 11.92 24.56
N LEU A 72 17.62 10.83 23.83
CA LEU A 72 16.55 9.91 24.22
C LEU A 72 16.93 9.14 25.49
N LYS A 73 16.16 9.35 26.56
CA LYS A 73 16.38 8.60 27.80
C LYS A 73 16.06 7.12 27.59
N VAL A 74 17.07 6.30 27.78
CA VAL A 74 16.97 4.83 27.76
C VAL A 74 16.75 4.34 29.20
N GLY A 75 15.78 3.47 29.41
CA GLY A 75 15.47 2.98 30.74
C GLY A 75 14.29 2.05 30.83
N PRO A 76 13.91 1.61 32.03
CA PRO A 76 12.85 0.66 32.24
C PRO A 76 11.47 1.24 31.89
N ALA A 77 10.51 0.38 31.51
CA ALA A 77 9.18 0.78 31.07
C ALA A 77 8.32 1.45 32.17
N TRP A 78 8.62 1.20 33.44
CA TRP A 78 7.93 1.83 34.58
C TRP A 78 8.45 3.24 34.94
N ASP A 79 9.57 3.65 34.37
CA ASP A 79 10.02 5.04 34.43
C ASP A 79 9.38 5.81 33.26
N LEU A 80 8.36 6.61 33.56
CA LEU A 80 7.61 7.39 32.57
C LEU A 80 8.45 8.41 31.80
N SER A 81 9.65 8.72 32.26
CA SER A 81 10.60 9.57 31.55
C SER A 81 11.38 8.81 30.46
N SER A 82 11.43 7.48 30.51
CA SER A 82 12.10 6.67 29.50
C SER A 82 11.40 6.83 28.14
N LYS A 83 12.18 7.04 27.10
CA LYS A 83 11.72 7.17 25.69
C LYS A 83 12.02 5.90 24.89
N VAL A 84 13.11 5.21 25.25
CA VAL A 84 13.48 3.91 24.69
C VAL A 84 13.50 2.91 25.84
N THR A 85 12.67 1.88 25.75
CA THR A 85 12.43 0.88 26.78
C THR A 85 12.93 -0.48 26.31
N PRO A 86 12.98 -1.52 27.18
CA PRO A 86 13.37 -2.85 26.73
C PRO A 86 12.51 -3.34 25.56
N ILE A 87 13.14 -4.01 24.59
CA ILE A 87 12.46 -4.77 23.56
C ILE A 87 11.74 -5.97 24.19
N ILE A 88 10.66 -6.45 23.52
CA ILE A 88 9.72 -7.44 24.09
C ILE A 88 10.39 -8.78 24.44
N ARG A 89 11.50 -9.11 23.81
CA ARG A 89 12.33 -10.30 24.03
C ARG A 89 13.77 -9.99 23.64
N GLU A 90 14.71 -10.84 23.95
CA GLU A 90 16.08 -10.72 23.45
C GLU A 90 16.11 -10.59 21.93
N ALA A 91 17.09 -9.84 21.44
CA ALA A 91 17.22 -9.56 20.02
C ALA A 91 17.27 -10.84 19.19
N SER A 92 16.45 -10.93 18.16
CA SER A 92 16.55 -11.98 17.16
C SER A 92 17.92 -11.94 16.47
N PRO A 93 18.37 -13.02 15.83
CA PRO A 93 19.66 -13.02 15.11
C PRO A 93 19.81 -11.83 14.15
N ASP A 94 18.77 -11.49 13.39
CA ASP A 94 18.80 -10.37 12.46
C ASP A 94 18.85 -9.03 13.17
N LEU A 95 18.06 -8.84 14.22
CA LEU A 95 18.12 -7.61 15.02
C LEU A 95 19.46 -7.46 15.72
N TYR A 96 20.00 -8.54 16.30
CA TYR A 96 21.32 -8.54 16.92
C TYR A 96 22.41 -8.16 15.92
N LYS A 97 22.42 -8.76 14.72
CA LYS A 97 23.30 -8.36 13.63
C LYS A 97 23.12 -6.88 13.27
N GLY A 98 21.88 -6.41 13.17
CA GLY A 98 21.57 -5.00 12.90
C GLY A 98 22.13 -4.04 13.94
N LEU A 99 22.14 -4.44 15.22
CA LEU A 99 22.60 -3.63 16.35
C LEU A 99 24.12 -3.72 16.60
N THR A 100 24.82 -4.75 16.09
CA THR A 100 26.23 -5.00 16.45
C THR A 100 27.20 -5.03 15.27
N SER A 101 26.69 -5.08 14.03
CA SER A 101 27.55 -5.28 12.85
C SER A 101 27.30 -4.18 11.82
N LEU A 102 28.35 -3.87 11.05
CA LEU A 102 28.32 -2.95 9.91
C LEU A 102 28.63 -3.72 8.63
N ASP A 103 27.83 -3.49 7.59
CA ASP A 103 28.16 -3.99 6.24
C ASP A 103 29.25 -3.07 5.60
N PRO A 104 29.96 -3.53 4.56
CA PRO A 104 31.04 -2.76 3.93
C PRO A 104 30.57 -1.38 3.43
N GLY A 105 31.13 -0.33 4.01
CA GLY A 105 30.83 1.08 3.72
C GLY A 105 29.79 1.69 4.66
N GLU A 106 29.24 0.93 5.61
CA GLU A 106 28.46 1.47 6.72
C GLU A 106 29.39 1.99 7.83
N GLU A 107 28.91 2.99 8.56
CA GLU A 107 29.52 3.51 9.78
C GLU A 107 28.45 3.90 10.80
N TRP A 108 28.80 3.91 12.09
CA TRP A 108 27.90 4.39 13.12
C TRP A 108 27.90 5.90 13.19
N LEU A 109 26.75 6.54 13.00
CA LEU A 109 26.50 7.90 13.46
C LEU A 109 26.23 7.90 14.98
N VAL A 110 25.44 6.92 15.45
CA VAL A 110 25.20 6.60 16.85
C VAL A 110 25.31 5.10 17.01
N GLU A 111 26.31 4.66 17.79
CA GLU A 111 26.51 3.23 18.07
C GLU A 111 25.57 2.78 19.18
N PRO A 112 24.72 1.76 18.97
CA PRO A 112 23.84 1.26 20.01
C PRO A 112 24.61 0.48 21.08
N LYS A 113 24.13 0.57 22.32
CA LYS A 113 24.72 -0.12 23.48
C LYS A 113 23.68 -0.96 24.18
N GLN A 114 24.03 -2.20 24.49
CA GLN A 114 23.23 -3.08 25.33
C GLN A 114 23.46 -2.75 26.80
N ASP A 115 22.40 -2.72 27.59
CA ASP A 115 22.52 -2.59 29.04
C ASP A 115 23.14 -3.88 29.62
N PRO A 116 24.20 -3.79 30.43
CA PRO A 116 24.89 -4.98 30.94
C PRO A 116 24.01 -5.81 31.91
N ASN A 117 23.00 -5.22 32.50
CA ASN A 117 22.10 -5.88 33.47
C ASN A 117 20.75 -6.29 32.86
N ASN A 118 20.48 -5.86 31.62
CA ASN A 118 19.22 -6.19 30.92
C ASN A 118 19.46 -6.43 29.42
N PRO A 119 19.54 -7.68 28.99
CA PRO A 119 19.85 -8.01 27.59
C PRO A 119 18.78 -7.56 26.59
N GLN A 120 17.59 -7.17 27.06
CA GLN A 120 16.50 -6.61 26.24
C GLN A 120 16.62 -5.08 26.10
N LEU A 121 17.44 -4.41 26.89
CA LEU A 121 17.54 -2.95 26.86
C LEU A 121 18.73 -2.50 25.99
N TRP A 122 18.40 -1.83 24.90
CA TRP A 122 19.35 -1.29 23.92
C TRP A 122 19.16 0.21 23.76
N SER A 123 20.25 0.96 23.69
CA SER A 123 20.16 2.34 23.21
C SER A 123 19.92 2.39 21.70
N PRO A 124 19.38 3.51 21.19
CA PRO A 124 19.18 3.68 19.74
C PRO A 124 20.49 3.59 18.96
N GLY A 125 20.43 2.98 17.77
CA GLY A 125 21.53 2.97 16.80
C GLY A 125 21.17 3.65 15.49
N VAL A 126 22.13 4.40 14.92
CA VAL A 126 21.97 5.01 13.59
C VAL A 126 23.17 4.69 12.73
N LYS A 127 22.94 4.06 11.58
CA LYS A 127 23.95 3.73 10.57
C LYS A 127 23.93 4.73 9.42
N LEU A 128 25.09 5.19 9.02
CA LEU A 128 25.32 5.87 7.73
C LEU A 128 25.77 4.87 6.67
N GLY A 129 25.70 5.25 5.39
CA GLY A 129 26.27 4.49 4.29
C GLY A 129 25.49 3.23 3.88
N VAL A 130 24.24 3.10 4.33
CA VAL A 130 23.38 1.97 3.93
C VAL A 130 23.15 1.98 2.43
N LYS A 131 23.42 0.86 1.78
CA LYS A 131 23.37 0.72 0.31
C LYS A 131 22.09 0.03 -0.14
N GLU A 132 21.68 0.33 -1.39
CA GLU A 132 20.61 -0.40 -2.07
C GLU A 132 20.88 -1.90 -2.04
N ASN A 133 19.86 -2.70 -1.72
CA ASN A 133 19.92 -4.17 -1.60
C ASN A 133 20.81 -4.75 -0.49
N SER A 134 21.36 -3.91 0.42
CA SER A 134 22.10 -4.40 1.59
C SER A 134 21.17 -5.07 2.60
N PHE A 135 21.75 -5.76 3.59
CA PHE A 135 20.99 -6.36 4.69
C PHE A 135 20.13 -5.34 5.42
N MET A 136 20.69 -4.18 5.76
CA MET A 136 19.96 -3.11 6.44
C MET A 136 18.84 -2.52 5.57
N HIS A 137 18.99 -2.50 4.24
CA HIS A 137 17.95 -2.01 3.32
C HIS A 137 16.76 -2.98 3.19
N GLN A 138 17.01 -4.30 3.16
CA GLN A 138 16.00 -5.30 2.79
C GLN A 138 15.34 -5.99 3.99
N THR A 139 16.03 -6.08 5.15
CA THR A 139 15.57 -6.90 6.28
C THR A 139 14.83 -6.06 7.31
N GLU A 140 13.62 -6.46 7.70
CA GLU A 140 12.90 -5.89 8.84
C GLU A 140 13.57 -6.36 10.13
N LEU A 141 14.08 -5.41 10.93
CA LEU A 141 14.80 -5.71 12.17
C LEU A 141 13.91 -5.66 13.41
N PHE A 142 12.88 -4.82 13.38
CA PHE A 142 11.90 -4.67 14.45
C PHE A 142 12.52 -4.32 15.81
N GLY A 143 13.34 -3.26 15.81
CA GLY A 143 14.09 -2.82 16.99
C GLY A 143 14.70 -1.43 16.83
N PRO A 144 15.42 -0.91 17.83
CA PRO A 144 15.86 0.47 17.89
C PRO A 144 17.11 0.76 17.02
N VAL A 145 17.03 0.48 15.73
CA VAL A 145 18.10 0.75 14.76
C VAL A 145 17.57 1.33 13.46
N LEU A 146 18.17 2.45 13.03
CA LEU A 146 17.82 3.21 11.84
C LEU A 146 18.98 3.19 10.84
N GLY A 147 18.71 2.90 9.58
CA GLY A 147 19.67 3.02 8.50
C GLY A 147 19.45 4.29 7.68
N LEU A 148 20.51 5.06 7.44
CA LEU A 148 20.47 6.25 6.58
C LEU A 148 21.04 5.93 5.20
N MET A 149 20.26 6.27 4.18
CA MET A 149 20.61 6.11 2.77
C MET A 149 20.72 7.47 2.10
N ARG A 150 21.75 7.64 1.28
CA ARG A 150 21.94 8.84 0.47
C ARG A 150 21.22 8.70 -0.87
N ALA A 151 20.33 9.62 -1.21
CA ALA A 151 19.66 9.69 -2.50
C ALA A 151 20.15 10.90 -3.31
N SER A 152 20.36 10.72 -4.60
CA SER A 152 20.78 11.81 -5.51
C SER A 152 19.63 12.74 -5.91
N SER A 153 18.38 12.33 -5.68
CA SER A 153 17.17 13.08 -6.02
C SER A 153 15.97 12.42 -5.37
N LEU A 154 14.81 13.12 -5.35
CA LEU A 154 13.54 12.53 -4.93
C LEU A 154 13.16 11.27 -5.72
N ASP A 155 13.43 11.24 -7.05
CA ASP A 155 13.20 10.05 -7.88
C ASP A 155 14.00 8.84 -7.38
N HIS A 156 15.25 9.07 -7.05
CA HIS A 156 16.12 8.04 -6.49
C HIS A 156 15.65 7.62 -5.08
N ALA A 157 15.25 8.56 -4.23
CA ALA A 157 14.72 8.26 -2.90
C ALA A 157 13.45 7.40 -2.97
N ILE A 158 12.53 7.72 -3.90
CA ILE A 158 11.32 6.91 -4.14
C ILE A 158 11.69 5.50 -4.62
N LYS A 159 12.67 5.38 -5.54
CA LYS A 159 13.16 4.08 -6.01
C LYS A 159 13.71 3.24 -4.86
N LEU A 160 14.53 3.82 -3.98
CA LEU A 160 15.07 3.15 -2.81
C LEU A 160 13.96 2.72 -1.85
N ALA A 161 13.01 3.59 -1.53
CA ALA A 161 11.88 3.28 -0.66
C ALA A 161 11.00 2.13 -1.21
N ASN A 162 10.77 2.12 -2.53
CA ASN A 162 10.00 1.07 -3.21
C ASN A 162 10.79 -0.22 -3.44
N GLY A 163 12.11 -0.17 -3.33
CA GLY A 163 13.03 -1.30 -3.60
C GLY A 163 13.05 -2.38 -2.54
N THR A 164 12.16 -2.33 -1.55
CA THR A 164 11.98 -3.35 -0.52
C THR A 164 10.78 -4.26 -0.83
N PRO A 165 10.72 -5.49 -0.30
CA PRO A 165 9.55 -6.35 -0.48
C PRO A 165 8.30 -5.83 0.24
N TYR A 166 8.43 -4.87 1.13
CA TYR A 166 7.36 -4.33 1.95
C TYR A 166 6.75 -3.03 1.38
N GLY A 167 5.56 -2.67 1.88
CA GLY A 167 4.88 -1.44 1.51
C GLY A 167 3.82 -1.05 2.56
N LEU A 168 4.22 -0.97 3.85
CA LEU A 168 3.27 -0.63 4.91
C LEU A 168 3.14 0.88 5.07
N THR A 169 4.19 1.56 5.52
CA THR A 169 4.19 3.02 5.71
C THR A 169 5.36 3.67 4.98
N SER A 170 5.16 4.91 4.53
CA SER A 170 6.24 5.77 4.05
C SER A 170 5.94 7.23 4.39
N GLY A 171 6.99 8.01 4.66
CA GLY A 171 6.90 9.44 4.91
C GLY A 171 7.70 10.27 3.93
N LEU A 172 7.26 11.50 3.72
CA LEU A 172 7.98 12.54 3.01
C LEU A 172 8.04 13.80 3.87
N SER A 173 9.23 14.30 4.11
CA SER A 173 9.47 15.64 4.65
C SER A 173 9.88 16.56 3.51
N SER A 174 9.01 17.50 3.16
CA SER A 174 9.18 18.50 2.11
C SER A 174 8.18 19.63 2.28
N LEU A 175 8.55 20.86 1.91
CA LEU A 175 7.65 22.01 1.85
C LEU A 175 7.21 22.33 0.41
N ASP A 176 7.59 21.51 -0.58
CA ASP A 176 7.26 21.69 -1.99
C ASP A 176 6.08 20.78 -2.41
N ASP A 177 4.95 21.37 -2.75
CA ASP A 177 3.73 20.66 -3.20
C ASP A 177 3.97 19.82 -4.47
N ARG A 178 4.93 20.21 -5.32
CA ARG A 178 5.31 19.44 -6.53
C ARG A 178 5.97 18.12 -6.14
N GLU A 179 6.78 18.12 -5.07
CA GLU A 179 7.39 16.91 -4.52
C GLU A 179 6.34 16.03 -3.83
N HIS A 180 5.37 16.61 -3.11
CA HIS A 180 4.24 15.89 -2.53
C HIS A 180 3.48 15.10 -3.60
N LYS A 181 3.09 15.78 -4.68
CA LYS A 181 2.35 15.16 -5.79
C LYS A 181 3.16 14.03 -6.45
N LYS A 182 4.42 14.32 -6.81
CA LYS A 182 5.32 13.36 -7.45
C LYS A 182 5.54 12.12 -6.60
N TRP A 183 5.76 12.30 -5.30
CA TRP A 183 5.96 11.21 -4.37
C TRP A 183 4.69 10.38 -4.21
N LEU A 184 3.54 11.01 -3.98
CA LEU A 184 2.26 10.32 -3.83
C LEU A 184 1.89 9.49 -5.07
N GLU A 185 2.19 9.97 -6.27
CA GLU A 185 1.92 9.24 -7.51
C GLU A 185 2.71 7.93 -7.61
N ARG A 186 3.88 7.83 -6.98
CA ARG A 186 4.85 6.76 -7.25
C ARG A 186 5.19 5.88 -6.07
N ILE A 187 4.95 6.33 -4.84
CA ILE A 187 5.25 5.55 -3.64
C ILE A 187 4.39 4.28 -3.53
N GLU A 188 5.00 3.19 -3.11
CA GLU A 188 4.36 1.88 -2.93
C GLU A 188 4.22 1.55 -1.44
N ALA A 189 3.48 2.38 -0.72
CA ALA A 189 3.13 2.16 0.67
C ALA A 189 1.63 2.36 0.87
N GLY A 190 1.02 1.57 1.72
CA GLY A 190 -0.41 1.69 1.99
C GLY A 190 -0.77 2.92 2.81
N ASN A 191 0.09 3.33 3.76
CA ASN A 191 -0.08 4.52 4.57
C ASN A 191 1.03 5.52 4.29
N CYS A 192 0.65 6.70 3.84
CA CYS A 192 1.50 7.80 3.40
C CYS A 192 1.43 8.97 4.39
N TYR A 193 2.56 9.57 4.70
CA TYR A 193 2.65 10.66 5.66
C TYR A 193 3.50 11.81 5.11
N ILE A 194 3.01 13.06 5.23
CA ILE A 194 3.74 14.26 4.80
C ILE A 194 3.95 15.17 6.00
N ASN A 195 5.21 15.57 6.23
CA ASN A 195 5.65 16.50 7.27
C ASN A 195 5.19 16.09 8.68
N ARG A 196 5.20 14.79 8.96
CA ARG A 196 4.88 14.23 10.26
C ARG A 196 5.49 12.84 10.44
N SER A 197 5.44 12.34 11.67
CA SER A 197 5.86 10.97 11.97
C SER A 197 4.99 9.93 11.25
N ILE A 198 5.60 8.80 10.86
CA ILE A 198 4.95 7.71 10.12
C ILE A 198 4.32 6.64 11.03
N THR A 199 4.31 6.88 12.33
CA THR A 199 3.70 6.00 13.33
C THR A 199 2.46 6.63 13.96
N GLY A 200 1.62 5.82 14.61
CA GLY A 200 0.49 6.32 15.39
C GLY A 200 -0.77 6.58 14.55
N ALA A 201 -1.05 5.70 13.59
CA ALA A 201 -2.32 5.73 12.86
C ALA A 201 -3.53 5.64 13.80
N ILE A 202 -4.55 6.46 13.55
CA ILE A 202 -5.77 6.55 14.35
C ILE A 202 -6.95 6.08 13.49
N VAL A 203 -7.79 5.22 14.08
CA VAL A 203 -9.01 4.73 13.44
C VAL A 203 -9.84 5.88 12.88
N ARG A 204 -10.38 5.71 11.67
CA ARG A 204 -11.14 6.69 10.88
C ARG A 204 -10.33 7.87 10.31
N ARG A 205 -9.20 8.25 10.92
CA ARG A 205 -8.32 9.29 10.36
C ARG A 205 -7.30 8.72 9.37
N GLN A 206 -6.60 7.67 9.79
CA GLN A 206 -5.61 6.97 8.97
C GLN A 206 -5.97 5.47 8.94
N PRO A 207 -6.95 5.04 8.11
CA PRO A 207 -7.20 3.62 7.91
C PRO A 207 -5.90 2.91 7.57
N PHE A 208 -5.60 1.82 8.30
CA PHE A 208 -4.28 1.23 8.33
C PHE A 208 -4.22 -0.10 7.61
N GLY A 209 -3.23 -0.25 6.74
CA GLY A 209 -2.95 -1.47 6.00
C GLY A 209 -1.94 -1.22 4.88
N GLY A 210 -1.16 -2.25 4.57
CA GLY A 210 -0.07 -2.20 3.60
C GLY A 210 -0.43 -2.66 2.20
N CYS A 211 0.62 -2.84 1.41
CA CYS A 211 0.62 -3.54 0.13
C CYS A 211 1.89 -4.39 0.04
N LYS A 212 2.10 -5.10 -1.06
CA LYS A 212 3.21 -6.06 -1.23
C LYS A 212 3.19 -7.10 -0.09
N ALA A 213 4.37 -7.51 0.42
CA ALA A 213 4.49 -8.44 1.52
C ALA A 213 4.01 -7.91 2.89
N SER A 214 3.65 -6.63 2.98
CA SER A 214 3.09 -6.06 4.22
C SER A 214 1.61 -6.36 4.42
N SER A 215 0.92 -6.93 3.44
CA SER A 215 -0.50 -7.25 3.53
C SER A 215 -0.83 -8.49 2.70
N TYR A 216 -1.71 -9.33 3.22
CA TYR A 216 -2.28 -10.46 2.50
C TYR A 216 -3.82 -10.47 2.65
N GLY A 217 -4.52 -10.82 1.58
CA GLY A 217 -5.97 -10.93 1.57
C GLY A 217 -6.68 -9.85 0.75
N HIS A 218 -7.88 -9.47 1.17
CA HIS A 218 -8.72 -8.52 0.45
C HIS A 218 -8.04 -7.14 0.28
N GLY A 219 -7.24 -6.72 1.26
CA GLY A 219 -6.52 -5.45 1.23
C GLY A 219 -7.33 -4.25 1.71
N SER A 220 -8.49 -4.47 2.33
CA SER A 220 -9.25 -3.41 2.99
C SER A 220 -8.54 -2.96 4.25
N LYS A 221 -8.43 -1.65 4.44
CA LYS A 221 -7.71 -1.07 5.57
C LYS A 221 -8.49 -1.12 6.88
N ALA A 222 -7.85 -1.59 7.94
CA ALA A 222 -8.41 -1.58 9.30
C ALA A 222 -8.80 -0.17 9.73
N GLY A 223 -10.01 -0.01 10.26
CA GLY A 223 -10.58 1.30 10.61
C GLY A 223 -11.06 2.13 9.42
N GLY A 224 -11.09 1.56 8.21
CA GLY A 224 -11.62 2.16 6.98
C GLY A 224 -13.06 1.72 6.68
N PRO A 225 -13.72 2.39 5.72
CA PRO A 225 -15.14 2.16 5.40
C PRO A 225 -15.42 0.82 4.72
N ASN A 226 -14.37 0.15 4.19
CA ASN A 226 -14.52 -1.09 3.45
C ASN A 226 -14.13 -2.32 4.28
N TYR A 227 -13.65 -2.13 5.50
CA TYR A 227 -13.04 -3.20 6.30
C TYR A 227 -13.99 -4.35 6.60
N LEU A 228 -15.26 -4.06 6.87
CA LEU A 228 -16.26 -5.07 7.19
C LEU A 228 -16.66 -5.94 5.99
N PHE A 229 -16.48 -5.43 4.76
CA PHE A 229 -16.87 -6.17 3.55
C PHE A 229 -16.12 -7.50 3.40
N GLN A 230 -14.87 -7.58 3.82
CA GLN A 230 -14.07 -8.81 3.74
C GLN A 230 -14.55 -9.96 4.65
N PHE A 231 -15.45 -9.68 5.59
CA PHE A 231 -16.03 -10.68 6.49
C PHE A 231 -17.44 -11.14 6.05
N ALA A 232 -17.89 -10.68 4.88
CA ALA A 232 -19.20 -11.01 4.35
C ALA A 232 -19.08 -11.71 2.99
N ILE A 233 -20.04 -12.56 2.68
CA ILE A 233 -20.25 -13.12 1.34
C ILE A 233 -21.36 -12.29 0.70
N PRO A 234 -21.03 -11.40 -0.25
CA PRO A 234 -22.04 -10.54 -0.88
C PRO A 234 -22.92 -11.35 -1.84
N SER A 235 -24.17 -10.93 -1.95
CA SER A 235 -25.11 -11.45 -2.97
C SER A 235 -25.82 -10.28 -3.64
N GLN A 236 -26.19 -10.47 -4.92
CA GLN A 236 -26.96 -9.51 -5.69
C GLN A 236 -28.45 -9.75 -5.45
N ILE A 237 -29.13 -8.82 -4.79
CA ILE A 237 -30.59 -8.89 -4.56
C ILE A 237 -31.30 -8.05 -5.63
N GLU A 238 -30.87 -6.80 -5.82
CA GLU A 238 -31.45 -5.84 -6.74
C GLU A 238 -30.34 -5.21 -7.61
N LEU A 239 -30.70 -4.77 -8.80
CA LEU A 239 -29.78 -4.04 -9.66
C LEU A 239 -29.59 -2.61 -9.14
N PRO A 240 -28.35 -2.08 -9.16
CA PRO A 240 -28.09 -0.71 -8.70
C PRO A 240 -28.76 0.32 -9.61
N GLN A 241 -29.17 1.44 -9.00
CA GLN A 241 -29.88 2.51 -9.72
C GLN A 241 -28.96 3.66 -10.15
N GLU A 242 -27.86 3.89 -9.43
CA GLU A 242 -26.88 4.93 -9.75
C GLU A 242 -26.17 4.61 -11.08
N LYS A 243 -26.11 5.62 -11.95
CA LYS A 243 -25.59 5.48 -13.31
C LYS A 243 -24.68 6.64 -13.67
N HIS A 244 -23.65 6.34 -14.46
CA HIS A 244 -22.82 7.34 -15.14
C HIS A 244 -22.46 6.86 -16.53
N SER A 245 -21.99 7.78 -17.39
CA SER A 245 -21.51 7.42 -18.72
C SER A 245 -20.24 6.58 -18.64
N VAL A 246 -20.21 5.49 -19.40
CA VAL A 246 -19.08 4.57 -19.42
C VAL A 246 -17.95 5.10 -20.32
N CYS A 247 -16.72 4.70 -20.05
CA CYS A 247 -15.57 5.05 -20.90
C CYS A 247 -15.58 4.29 -22.24
N ASP A 248 -14.82 4.81 -23.22
CA ASP A 248 -14.81 4.27 -24.59
C ASP A 248 -14.44 2.78 -24.61
N GLN A 249 -13.48 2.34 -23.83
CA GLN A 249 -13.08 0.92 -23.77
C GLN A 249 -14.22 0.01 -23.29
N VAL A 250 -15.06 0.46 -22.35
CA VAL A 250 -16.23 -0.31 -21.90
C VAL A 250 -17.34 -0.27 -22.94
N ASN A 251 -17.48 0.83 -23.70
CA ASN A 251 -18.36 0.88 -24.87
C ASN A 251 -17.92 -0.09 -25.96
N ASP A 252 -16.62 -0.16 -26.25
CA ASP A 252 -16.07 -1.14 -27.18
C ASP A 252 -16.35 -2.57 -26.73
N LEU A 253 -16.19 -2.85 -25.44
CA LEU A 253 -16.50 -4.16 -24.86
C LEU A 253 -17.99 -4.52 -25.05
N THR A 254 -18.89 -3.55 -25.04
CA THR A 254 -20.32 -3.76 -25.33
C THR A 254 -20.55 -4.27 -26.76
N ASN A 255 -19.73 -3.85 -27.72
CA ASN A 255 -19.82 -4.37 -29.09
C ASN A 255 -19.38 -5.85 -29.20
N PHE A 256 -18.50 -6.30 -28.32
CA PHE A 256 -18.10 -7.72 -28.26
C PHE A 256 -19.17 -8.58 -27.58
N ILE A 257 -19.78 -8.12 -26.49
CA ILE A 257 -20.83 -8.87 -25.78
C ILE A 257 -22.07 -9.09 -26.63
N GLN A 258 -22.39 -8.17 -27.53
CA GLN A 258 -23.51 -8.32 -28.48
C GLN A 258 -23.34 -9.51 -29.45
N LYS A 259 -22.12 -10.02 -29.61
CA LYS A 259 -21.85 -11.22 -30.44
C LYS A 259 -22.05 -12.52 -29.66
N VAL A 260 -22.35 -12.42 -28.35
CA VAL A 260 -22.63 -13.56 -27.48
C VAL A 260 -24.12 -13.66 -27.26
N SER A 261 -24.65 -14.88 -27.32
CA SER A 261 -26.09 -15.13 -27.11
C SER A 261 -26.44 -14.98 -25.64
N LEU A 262 -26.88 -13.78 -25.27
CA LEU A 262 -27.36 -13.45 -23.92
C LEU A 262 -28.87 -13.19 -23.95
N SER A 263 -29.57 -13.53 -22.87
CA SER A 263 -30.97 -13.18 -22.68
C SER A 263 -31.16 -11.66 -22.48
N ALA A 264 -32.38 -11.17 -22.70
CA ALA A 264 -32.70 -9.76 -22.41
C ALA A 264 -32.45 -9.38 -20.93
N GLU A 265 -32.70 -10.29 -20.03
CA GLU A 265 -32.42 -10.12 -18.60
C GLU A 265 -30.91 -9.97 -18.35
N GLN A 266 -30.09 -10.86 -18.94
CA GLN A 266 -28.63 -10.79 -18.82
C GLN A 266 -28.05 -9.49 -19.42
N LEU A 267 -28.61 -9.01 -20.52
CA LEU A 267 -28.25 -7.70 -21.07
C LEU A 267 -28.67 -6.56 -20.15
N GLY A 268 -29.82 -6.66 -19.48
CA GLY A 268 -30.22 -5.73 -18.42
C GLY A 268 -29.22 -5.66 -17.27
N VAL A 269 -28.75 -6.82 -16.82
CA VAL A 269 -27.68 -6.91 -15.79
C VAL A 269 -26.37 -6.29 -16.29
N TRP A 270 -25.99 -6.54 -17.55
CA TRP A 270 -24.80 -5.94 -18.16
C TRP A 270 -24.84 -4.41 -18.12
N TYR A 271 -25.90 -3.80 -18.68
CA TYR A 271 -26.01 -2.34 -18.75
C TYR A 271 -26.09 -1.69 -17.37
N ALA A 272 -26.79 -2.30 -16.42
CA ALA A 272 -26.83 -1.81 -15.04
C ALA A 272 -25.45 -1.87 -14.39
N SER A 273 -24.70 -2.96 -14.59
CA SER A 273 -23.35 -3.15 -14.05
C SER A 273 -22.38 -2.08 -14.57
N ILE A 274 -22.25 -1.93 -15.87
CA ILE A 274 -21.25 -1.02 -16.45
C ILE A 274 -21.54 0.45 -16.11
N ALA A 275 -22.82 0.86 -16.11
CA ALA A 275 -23.21 2.22 -15.71
C ALA A 275 -22.93 2.50 -14.23
N ASN A 276 -23.12 1.51 -13.36
CA ASN A 276 -22.80 1.62 -11.95
C ASN A 276 -21.30 1.53 -11.67
N TYR A 277 -20.54 0.75 -12.44
CA TYR A 277 -19.09 0.74 -12.38
C TYR A 277 -18.51 2.11 -12.75
N ALA A 278 -19.03 2.75 -13.79
CA ALA A 278 -18.63 4.10 -14.16
C ALA A 278 -18.91 5.10 -13.04
N PHE A 279 -20.10 5.05 -12.44
CA PHE A 279 -20.48 5.91 -11.32
C PHE A 279 -19.50 5.76 -10.13
N TRP A 280 -19.24 4.53 -9.69
CA TRP A 280 -18.36 4.30 -8.55
C TRP A 280 -16.88 4.52 -8.88
N SER A 281 -16.44 4.26 -10.11
CA SER A 281 -15.10 4.62 -10.54
C SER A 281 -14.85 6.12 -10.39
N ASP A 282 -15.79 6.95 -10.83
CA ASP A 282 -15.66 8.40 -10.66
C ASP A 282 -15.70 8.82 -9.19
N LYS A 283 -16.53 8.17 -8.37
CA LYS A 283 -16.52 8.40 -6.92
C LYS A 283 -15.18 8.04 -6.29
N PHE A 284 -14.57 6.94 -6.68
CA PHE A 284 -13.25 6.54 -6.20
C PHE A 284 -12.11 7.45 -6.70
N LYS A 285 -12.25 8.05 -7.89
CA LYS A 285 -11.30 9.03 -8.43
C LYS A 285 -11.40 10.40 -7.73
N GLN A 286 -12.59 10.80 -7.28
CA GLN A 286 -12.84 12.09 -6.63
C GLN A 286 -12.25 12.21 -5.22
N HIS A 287 -11.10 11.56 -4.96
CA HIS A 287 -10.32 11.70 -3.74
C HIS A 287 -11.12 11.59 -2.44
N GLY A 288 -11.43 10.38 -2.14
CA GLY A 288 -11.68 10.08 -0.76
C GLY A 288 -13.12 10.08 -0.33
N TYR A 289 -13.51 8.95 0.14
CA TYR A 289 -14.51 8.83 1.19
C TYR A 289 -14.17 9.69 2.44
N GLY A 290 -13.06 10.45 2.41
CA GLY A 290 -12.60 11.29 3.50
C GLY A 290 -13.42 12.56 3.72
N LYS A 291 -14.20 12.99 2.73
CA LYS A 291 -15.25 14.00 2.89
C LYS A 291 -16.63 13.36 2.74
N ILE A 292 -16.94 12.37 3.57
CA ILE A 292 -18.34 12.07 3.84
C ILE A 292 -18.84 13.26 4.68
N GLU A 293 -19.69 14.07 4.12
CA GLU A 293 -20.41 15.11 4.86
C GLU A 293 -20.93 14.53 6.17
N GLY A 294 -20.56 15.15 7.29
CA GLY A 294 -21.00 14.78 8.64
C GLY A 294 -20.09 13.80 9.42
N GLN A 295 -18.94 13.35 8.90
CA GLN A 295 -17.96 12.60 9.68
C GLN A 295 -16.75 13.48 10.03
N GLY A 296 -16.95 14.31 11.07
CA GLY A 296 -16.03 15.33 11.52
C GLY A 296 -14.87 14.84 12.38
N ASP A 297 -13.98 14.01 11.86
CA ASP A 297 -12.67 13.79 12.50
C ASP A 297 -11.60 14.69 11.86
N LEU A 298 -12.00 15.90 11.48
CA LEU A 298 -11.06 16.90 11.01
C LEU A 298 -10.19 17.36 12.18
N VAL A 299 -8.89 17.20 12.01
CA VAL A 299 -7.90 17.79 12.89
C VAL A 299 -7.40 19.04 12.23
N VAL A 300 -7.58 20.19 12.90
CA VAL A 300 -7.05 21.46 12.42
C VAL A 300 -5.54 21.34 12.26
N GLY A 301 -5.03 21.71 11.09
CA GLY A 301 -3.61 21.59 10.76
C GLY A 301 -3.22 20.27 10.11
N GLN A 302 -4.15 19.34 9.88
CA GLN A 302 -3.89 18.03 9.32
C GLN A 302 -4.94 17.62 8.30
N ASP A 303 -4.50 17.18 7.14
CA ASP A 303 -5.34 16.51 6.14
C ASP A 303 -5.25 14.99 6.29
N ASN A 304 -6.40 14.32 6.34
CA ASN A 304 -6.51 12.87 6.39
C ASN A 304 -7.40 12.40 5.23
N ILE A 305 -6.81 11.68 4.29
CA ILE A 305 -7.46 11.32 3.02
C ILE A 305 -7.34 9.83 2.79
N LEU A 306 -8.47 9.13 2.59
CA LEU A 306 -8.51 7.80 2.03
C LEU A 306 -8.74 7.91 0.54
N PHE A 307 -7.89 7.30 -0.27
CA PHE A 307 -7.99 7.32 -1.72
C PHE A 307 -7.66 5.95 -2.33
N TYR A 308 -7.91 5.80 -3.63
CA TYR A 308 -7.79 4.52 -4.30
C TYR A 308 -6.82 4.60 -5.47
N ARG A 309 -6.10 3.52 -5.69
CA ARG A 309 -5.21 3.34 -6.84
C ARG A 309 -5.49 2.01 -7.54
N PRO A 310 -5.27 1.90 -8.85
CA PRO A 310 -5.35 0.62 -9.53
C PRO A 310 -4.48 -0.44 -8.87
N GLN A 311 -4.99 -1.67 -8.79
CA GLN A 311 -4.25 -2.83 -8.29
C GLN A 311 -3.11 -3.15 -9.25
N LYS A 312 -1.97 -3.56 -8.73
CA LYS A 312 -0.82 -4.04 -9.50
C LYS A 312 -0.79 -5.57 -9.51
N HIS A 313 -0.21 -6.15 -10.55
CA HIS A 313 -0.04 -7.60 -10.69
C HIS A 313 -1.34 -8.39 -10.48
N LEU A 314 -2.44 -7.87 -11.08
CA LEU A 314 -3.75 -8.51 -11.09
C LEU A 314 -3.88 -9.43 -12.31
N CYS A 315 -4.26 -10.68 -12.07
CA CYS A 315 -4.70 -11.59 -13.12
C CYS A 315 -6.19 -11.90 -12.96
N ILE A 316 -6.92 -11.92 -14.07
CA ILE A 316 -8.29 -12.47 -14.19
C ILE A 316 -8.13 -13.83 -14.86
N ARG A 317 -8.29 -14.92 -14.10
CA ARG A 317 -8.19 -16.29 -14.65
C ARG A 317 -9.57 -16.80 -15.01
N ILE A 318 -9.80 -17.02 -16.29
CA ILE A 318 -11.04 -17.58 -16.83
C ILE A 318 -10.98 -19.10 -16.73
N GLN A 319 -12.05 -19.70 -16.22
CA GLN A 319 -12.24 -21.13 -16.07
C GLN A 319 -13.41 -21.61 -16.97
N LYS A 320 -13.47 -22.90 -17.28
CA LYS A 320 -14.44 -23.49 -18.19
C LYS A 320 -15.90 -23.28 -17.75
N THR A 321 -16.13 -23.16 -16.46
CA THR A 321 -17.47 -23.02 -15.85
C THR A 321 -17.91 -21.57 -15.72
N ASP A 322 -17.07 -20.61 -16.08
CA ASP A 322 -17.39 -19.19 -15.94
C ASP A 322 -18.46 -18.77 -16.96
N ALA A 323 -19.46 -18.02 -16.49
CA ALA A 323 -20.50 -17.50 -17.35
C ALA A 323 -19.96 -16.37 -18.24
N PRO A 324 -20.28 -16.33 -19.55
CA PRO A 324 -19.84 -15.25 -20.43
C PRO A 324 -20.14 -13.85 -19.89
N LEU A 325 -21.33 -13.64 -19.35
CA LEU A 325 -21.71 -12.36 -18.74
C LEU A 325 -20.74 -11.92 -17.64
N ASP A 326 -20.34 -12.84 -16.75
CA ASP A 326 -19.44 -12.52 -15.64
C ASP A 326 -18.02 -12.21 -16.14
N ILE A 327 -17.55 -12.92 -17.19
CA ILE A 327 -16.27 -12.61 -17.83
C ILE A 327 -16.26 -11.17 -18.34
N PHE A 328 -17.31 -10.75 -19.05
CA PHE A 328 -17.42 -9.37 -19.56
C PHE A 328 -17.48 -8.35 -18.39
N ARG A 329 -18.21 -8.67 -17.32
CA ARG A 329 -18.36 -7.77 -16.16
C ARG A 329 -17.05 -7.55 -15.42
N VAL A 330 -16.24 -8.59 -15.18
CA VAL A 330 -14.94 -8.44 -14.51
C VAL A 330 -13.93 -7.69 -15.38
N ILE A 331 -13.98 -7.88 -16.71
CA ILE A 331 -13.18 -7.08 -17.66
C ILE A 331 -13.62 -5.61 -17.63
N ALA A 332 -14.93 -5.35 -17.67
CA ALA A 332 -15.47 -3.99 -17.59
C ALA A 332 -15.10 -3.30 -16.28
N ALA A 333 -15.11 -4.01 -15.16
CA ALA A 333 -14.69 -3.49 -13.86
C ALA A 333 -13.21 -3.09 -13.86
N ALA A 334 -12.32 -3.94 -14.41
CA ALA A 334 -10.90 -3.62 -14.55
C ALA A 334 -10.67 -2.37 -15.43
N LEU A 335 -11.35 -2.29 -16.57
CA LEU A 335 -11.30 -1.13 -17.49
C LEU A 335 -11.81 0.15 -16.83
N SER A 336 -12.93 0.08 -16.10
CA SER A 336 -13.49 1.23 -15.38
C SER A 336 -12.54 1.77 -14.30
N CYS A 337 -11.75 0.89 -13.69
CA CYS A 337 -10.72 1.27 -12.68
C CYS A 337 -9.38 1.68 -13.29
N HIS A 338 -9.23 1.66 -14.62
CA HIS A 338 -7.93 1.80 -15.32
C HIS A 338 -6.85 0.84 -14.77
N THR A 339 -7.27 -0.36 -14.37
CA THR A 339 -6.37 -1.38 -13.82
C THR A 339 -5.73 -2.16 -14.96
N HIS A 340 -4.39 -2.18 -14.97
CA HIS A 340 -3.65 -3.08 -15.84
C HIS A 340 -3.81 -4.50 -15.32
N ALA A 341 -4.59 -5.32 -16.03
CA ALA A 341 -4.85 -6.70 -15.67
C ALA A 341 -4.40 -7.66 -16.77
N GLU A 342 -3.95 -8.84 -16.38
CA GLU A 342 -3.75 -9.94 -17.30
C GLU A 342 -5.02 -10.80 -17.34
N ILE A 343 -5.54 -11.05 -18.53
CA ILE A 343 -6.65 -11.98 -18.77
C ILE A 343 -6.02 -13.29 -19.22
N SER A 344 -6.14 -14.34 -18.39
CA SER A 344 -5.52 -15.65 -18.65
C SER A 344 -6.59 -16.74 -18.76
N TRP A 345 -6.42 -17.66 -19.73
CA TRP A 345 -7.32 -18.81 -19.93
C TRP A 345 -6.55 -20.00 -20.52
N SER A 346 -7.10 -21.20 -20.40
CA SER A 346 -6.61 -22.36 -21.15
C SER A 346 -7.41 -22.53 -22.44
N LYS A 347 -6.79 -23.11 -23.48
CA LYS A 347 -7.35 -23.27 -24.82
C LYS A 347 -8.78 -23.84 -24.83
N ASP A 348 -9.05 -24.80 -23.95
CA ASP A 348 -10.33 -25.51 -23.89
C ASP A 348 -11.29 -24.96 -22.82
N ALA A 349 -10.93 -23.84 -22.18
CA ALA A 349 -11.68 -23.32 -21.03
C ALA A 349 -12.30 -21.95 -21.26
N CYS A 350 -12.04 -21.28 -22.38
CA CYS A 350 -12.62 -19.95 -22.62
C CYS A 350 -13.98 -20.07 -23.30
N PRO A 351 -15.08 -19.69 -22.64
CA PRO A 351 -16.43 -19.78 -23.23
C PRO A 351 -16.74 -18.65 -24.21
N ILE A 352 -15.83 -17.72 -24.41
CA ILE A 352 -15.92 -16.62 -25.36
C ILE A 352 -14.69 -16.62 -26.28
N THR A 353 -14.87 -16.18 -27.53
CA THR A 353 -13.74 -16.10 -28.46
C THR A 353 -12.94 -14.83 -28.22
N MET A 354 -11.73 -14.99 -27.71
CA MET A 354 -10.74 -13.93 -27.57
C MET A 354 -9.74 -14.04 -28.74
N ASN A 355 -9.66 -13.03 -29.57
CA ASN A 355 -8.75 -12.97 -30.71
C ASN A 355 -7.87 -11.73 -30.65
N ASP A 356 -6.97 -11.55 -31.62
CA ASP A 356 -6.03 -10.42 -31.61
C ASP A 356 -6.70 -9.04 -31.66
N GLN A 357 -7.98 -8.95 -32.08
CA GLN A 357 -8.72 -7.69 -32.03
C GLN A 357 -8.84 -7.15 -30.58
N TRP A 358 -8.97 -8.03 -29.58
CA TRP A 358 -9.03 -7.61 -28.17
C TRP A 358 -7.80 -6.83 -27.74
N LYS A 359 -6.62 -7.22 -28.19
CA LYS A 359 -5.36 -6.53 -27.85
C LYS A 359 -5.33 -5.08 -28.37
N HIS A 360 -5.95 -4.83 -29.53
CA HIS A 360 -6.02 -3.49 -30.11
C HIS A 360 -7.04 -2.59 -29.39
N HIS A 361 -8.18 -3.14 -29.00
CA HIS A 361 -9.23 -2.38 -28.32
C HIS A 361 -8.92 -2.11 -26.84
N PHE A 362 -8.17 -3.01 -26.18
CA PHE A 362 -7.91 -2.94 -24.74
C PHE A 362 -6.41 -2.91 -24.41
N PRO A 363 -5.69 -1.83 -24.74
CA PRO A 363 -4.23 -1.76 -24.55
C PRO A 363 -3.79 -1.80 -23.08
N SER A 364 -4.69 -1.53 -22.14
CA SER A 364 -4.44 -1.68 -20.70
C SER A 364 -4.50 -3.13 -20.19
N LEU A 365 -4.97 -4.06 -21.05
CA LEU A 365 -5.10 -5.47 -20.72
C LEU A 365 -4.07 -6.31 -21.48
N THR A 366 -3.54 -7.32 -20.81
CA THR A 366 -2.69 -8.34 -21.44
C THR A 366 -3.50 -9.62 -21.58
N PHE A 367 -3.47 -10.24 -22.75
CA PHE A 367 -4.23 -11.45 -23.05
C PHE A 367 -3.29 -12.64 -23.23
N ARG A 368 -3.52 -13.71 -22.45
CA ARG A 368 -2.63 -14.88 -22.45
C ARG A 368 -3.41 -16.19 -22.46
N GLU A 369 -3.26 -16.95 -23.55
CA GLU A 369 -3.66 -18.35 -23.61
C GLU A 369 -2.51 -19.22 -23.05
N GLU A 370 -2.77 -19.98 -22.00
CA GLU A 370 -1.76 -20.83 -21.36
C GLU A 370 -2.40 -22.02 -20.63
N SER A 371 -1.66 -23.13 -20.54
CA SER A 371 -2.13 -24.28 -19.79
C SER A 371 -2.24 -23.99 -18.27
N GLU A 372 -3.05 -24.77 -17.57
CA GLU A 372 -3.17 -24.65 -16.11
C GLU A 372 -1.83 -24.82 -15.41
N SER A 373 -1.02 -25.77 -15.83
CA SER A 373 0.32 -26.02 -15.27
C SER A 373 1.26 -24.83 -15.43
N HIS A 374 1.23 -24.17 -16.58
CA HIS A 374 2.04 -22.99 -16.84
C HIS A 374 1.55 -21.79 -16.01
N PHE A 375 0.24 -21.59 -15.93
CA PHE A 375 -0.34 -20.56 -15.05
C PHE A 375 0.06 -20.74 -13.59
N LEU A 376 -0.03 -21.96 -13.05
CA LEU A 376 0.36 -22.27 -11.69
C LEU A 376 1.88 -22.09 -11.45
N SER A 377 2.71 -22.41 -12.43
CA SER A 377 4.15 -22.13 -12.34
C SER A 377 4.43 -20.63 -12.22
N ARG A 378 3.83 -19.82 -13.08
CA ARG A 378 3.97 -18.36 -13.02
C ARG A 378 3.46 -17.77 -11.71
N MET A 379 2.35 -18.28 -11.19
CA MET A 379 1.83 -17.87 -9.87
C MET A 379 2.86 -18.18 -8.77
N LYS A 380 3.46 -19.37 -8.80
CA LYS A 380 4.51 -19.79 -7.87
C LYS A 380 5.74 -18.87 -7.94
N ASP A 381 6.08 -18.43 -9.14
CA ASP A 381 7.21 -17.52 -9.41
C ASP A 381 6.88 -16.03 -9.07
N GLY A 382 5.72 -15.76 -8.49
CA GLY A 382 5.33 -14.42 -8.03
C GLY A 382 4.84 -13.47 -9.13
N ALA A 383 4.39 -13.97 -10.29
CA ALA A 383 3.86 -13.14 -11.38
C ALA A 383 2.62 -12.34 -10.96
N PHE A 384 1.88 -12.84 -9.99
CA PHE A 384 0.62 -12.25 -9.52
C PHE A 384 0.63 -12.04 -8.01
N SER A 385 0.13 -10.89 -7.57
CA SER A 385 -0.21 -10.66 -6.16
C SER A 385 -1.67 -11.01 -5.86
N ARG A 386 -2.51 -10.98 -6.91
CA ARG A 386 -3.95 -11.25 -6.83
C ARG A 386 -4.46 -11.92 -8.11
N VAL A 387 -5.30 -12.93 -7.93
CA VAL A 387 -6.04 -13.58 -9.02
C VAL A 387 -7.53 -13.43 -8.77
N ARG A 388 -8.27 -12.82 -9.70
CA ARG A 388 -9.73 -12.73 -9.71
C ARG A 388 -10.28 -13.97 -10.40
N LEU A 389 -11.12 -14.71 -9.70
CA LEU A 389 -11.83 -15.89 -10.17
C LEU A 389 -13.34 -15.65 -10.11
N MET A 390 -14.08 -16.15 -11.06
CA MET A 390 -15.54 -16.10 -11.10
C MET A 390 -16.15 -17.41 -10.60
N SER A 391 -15.40 -18.50 -10.69
CA SER A 391 -15.74 -19.82 -10.14
C SER A 391 -14.70 -20.27 -9.10
N LYS A 392 -14.98 -21.40 -8.45
CA LYS A 392 -14.12 -21.89 -7.35
C LYS A 392 -12.75 -22.32 -7.85
N ALA A 393 -11.70 -21.96 -7.13
CA ALA A 393 -10.34 -22.43 -7.37
C ALA A 393 -10.21 -23.93 -7.12
N THR A 394 -9.36 -24.60 -7.91
CA THR A 394 -8.96 -25.99 -7.64
C THR A 394 -8.10 -26.06 -6.37
N GLU A 395 -8.07 -27.22 -5.71
CA GLU A 395 -7.23 -27.41 -4.52
C GLU A 395 -5.74 -27.17 -4.83
N GLN A 396 -5.28 -27.57 -6.01
CA GLN A 396 -3.92 -27.30 -6.46
C GLN A 396 -3.65 -25.79 -6.59
N MET A 397 -4.59 -25.04 -7.17
CA MET A 397 -4.48 -23.57 -7.28
C MET A 397 -4.42 -22.92 -5.90
N LYS A 398 -5.26 -23.36 -4.94
CA LYS A 398 -5.24 -22.86 -3.57
C LYS A 398 -3.91 -23.12 -2.88
N GLN A 399 -3.34 -24.32 -3.08
CA GLN A 399 -2.03 -24.64 -2.50
C GLN A 399 -0.93 -23.75 -3.08
N VAL A 400 -0.84 -23.64 -4.40
CA VAL A 400 0.18 -22.80 -5.05
C VAL A 400 0.01 -21.33 -4.67
N ALA A 401 -1.22 -20.83 -4.59
CA ALA A 401 -1.50 -19.46 -4.17
C ALA A 401 -1.07 -19.19 -2.72
N ALA A 402 -1.30 -20.14 -1.81
CA ALA A 402 -0.86 -20.05 -0.42
C ALA A 402 0.68 -20.01 -0.33
N ASP A 403 1.37 -20.89 -1.06
CA ASP A 403 2.84 -20.97 -1.08
C ASP A 403 3.47 -19.70 -1.69
N ALA A 404 2.81 -19.09 -2.69
CA ALA A 404 3.26 -17.89 -3.37
C ALA A 404 2.78 -16.58 -2.71
N SER A 405 2.02 -16.65 -1.62
CA SER A 405 1.36 -15.49 -1.01
C SER A 405 0.49 -14.70 -2.00
N CYS A 406 -0.13 -15.38 -2.97
CA CYS A 406 -1.04 -14.81 -3.95
C CYS A 406 -2.49 -14.89 -3.46
N TYR A 407 -3.20 -13.76 -3.40
CA TYR A 407 -4.60 -13.75 -2.96
C TYR A 407 -5.55 -14.20 -4.07
N LEU A 408 -6.36 -15.22 -3.80
CA LEU A 408 -7.43 -15.68 -4.69
C LEU A 408 -8.76 -14.99 -4.35
N CYS A 409 -9.16 -14.03 -5.16
CA CYS A 409 -10.43 -13.33 -5.01
C CYS A 409 -11.55 -14.13 -5.69
N GLN A 410 -12.40 -14.79 -4.90
CA GLN A 410 -13.46 -15.72 -5.36
C GLN A 410 -14.87 -15.23 -5.02
N ILE A 411 -15.05 -13.96 -4.67
CA ILE A 411 -16.37 -13.42 -4.38
C ILE A 411 -17.24 -13.41 -5.66
N PRO A 412 -18.57 -13.55 -5.54
CA PRO A 412 -19.47 -13.41 -6.69
C PRO A 412 -19.26 -12.09 -7.44
N VAL A 413 -19.51 -12.10 -8.74
CA VAL A 413 -19.45 -10.88 -9.56
C VAL A 413 -20.70 -10.03 -9.30
N LEU A 414 -20.52 -8.80 -8.83
CA LEU A 414 -21.60 -7.92 -8.41
C LEU A 414 -21.86 -6.83 -9.46
N ALA A 415 -23.14 -6.49 -9.68
CA ALA A 415 -23.51 -5.32 -10.47
C ALA A 415 -23.25 -4.00 -9.72
N ASN A 416 -23.21 -4.06 -8.40
CA ASN A 416 -22.93 -2.90 -7.56
C ASN A 416 -21.43 -2.58 -7.56
N GLY A 417 -21.05 -1.52 -8.27
CA GLY A 417 -19.66 -1.07 -8.41
C GLY A 417 -19.02 -0.63 -7.09
N ARG A 418 -19.83 -0.23 -6.08
CA ARG A 418 -19.32 0.10 -4.75
C ARG A 418 -18.47 -1.03 -4.15
N PHE A 419 -18.84 -2.27 -4.44
CA PHE A 419 -18.19 -3.46 -3.90
C PHE A 419 -17.36 -4.19 -4.96
N GLU A 420 -17.85 -4.31 -6.20
CA GLU A 420 -17.11 -5.02 -7.25
C GLU A 420 -15.75 -4.35 -7.51
N LEU A 421 -15.71 -3.00 -7.62
CA LEU A 421 -14.50 -2.29 -7.98
C LEU A 421 -13.37 -2.36 -6.93
N LEU A 422 -13.70 -2.67 -5.67
CA LEU A 422 -12.69 -2.87 -4.63
C LEU A 422 -11.73 -4.04 -4.94
N ASN A 423 -12.11 -4.97 -5.80
CA ASN A 423 -11.26 -6.08 -6.20
C ASN A 423 -10.14 -5.66 -7.17
N TYR A 424 -10.30 -4.52 -7.84
CA TYR A 424 -9.40 -3.97 -8.85
C TYR A 424 -8.64 -2.74 -8.35
N LEU A 425 -8.96 -2.29 -7.16
CA LEU A 425 -8.37 -1.11 -6.52
C LEU A 425 -7.66 -1.50 -5.23
N ARG A 426 -6.65 -0.74 -4.87
CA ARG A 426 -6.00 -0.78 -3.56
C ARG A 426 -6.31 0.51 -2.81
N GLU A 427 -6.57 0.39 -1.52
CA GLU A 427 -6.77 1.50 -0.63
C GLU A 427 -5.45 2.13 -0.22
N MET A 428 -5.40 3.46 -0.22
CA MET A 428 -4.28 4.26 0.23
C MET A 428 -4.76 5.26 1.27
N ALA A 429 -4.01 5.45 2.33
CA ALA A 429 -4.30 6.48 3.32
C ALA A 429 -3.17 7.52 3.33
N LEU A 430 -3.53 8.79 3.24
CA LEU A 430 -2.61 9.93 3.38
C LEU A 430 -2.96 10.69 4.65
N SER A 431 -1.92 11.04 5.41
CA SER A 431 -2.02 12.03 6.48
C SER A 431 -0.92 13.07 6.31
N ALA A 432 -1.30 14.33 6.17
CA ALA A 432 -0.37 15.43 5.92
C ALA A 432 -0.58 16.53 6.95
N ASP A 433 0.48 16.89 7.68
CA ASP A 433 0.48 18.05 8.56
C ASP A 433 0.86 19.29 7.75
N TYR A 434 -0.03 20.29 7.72
CA TYR A 434 0.17 21.55 7.03
C TYR A 434 0.38 22.72 7.97
N HIS A 435 0.39 22.45 9.28
CA HIS A 435 0.64 23.45 10.30
C HIS A 435 1.55 22.91 11.38
N ARG A 436 2.60 23.67 11.69
CA ARG A 436 3.66 23.26 12.60
C ARG A 436 3.35 23.59 14.07
N TYR A 437 2.71 24.72 14.33
CA TYR A 437 2.56 25.26 15.66
C TYR A 437 1.16 25.80 15.95
N GLY A 438 0.64 25.46 17.12
CA GLY A 438 -0.51 26.11 17.74
C GLY A 438 -1.81 26.07 16.93
N ASN A 439 -2.64 27.08 17.13
CA ASN A 439 -3.91 27.23 16.46
C ASN A 439 -3.76 28.08 15.18
N LEU A 440 -4.32 27.63 14.08
CA LEU A 440 -4.35 28.38 12.83
C LEU A 440 -5.18 29.68 12.94
N GLY A 441 -6.16 29.72 13.86
CA GLY A 441 -7.07 30.87 13.99
C GLY A 441 -7.83 31.11 12.69
N VAL A 442 -7.86 32.38 12.27
CA VAL A 442 -8.55 32.77 11.02
C VAL A 442 -7.95 32.17 9.77
N ARG A 443 -6.70 31.73 9.80
CA ARG A 443 -5.98 31.10 8.68
C ARG A 443 -6.50 29.70 8.36
N GLU A 444 -7.30 29.07 9.21
CA GLU A 444 -7.95 27.79 8.92
C GLU A 444 -8.83 27.85 7.68
N ALA A 445 -9.43 29.01 7.43
CA ALA A 445 -10.29 29.27 6.27
C ALA A 445 -9.52 29.67 4.99
N GLU A 446 -8.20 29.83 5.06
CA GLU A 446 -7.38 30.15 3.88
C GLU A 446 -7.47 29.02 2.85
N HIS A 447 -7.68 29.40 1.60
CA HIS A 447 -7.72 28.45 0.50
C HIS A 447 -6.32 27.83 0.31
N ARG A 448 -6.25 26.51 0.36
CA ARG A 448 -5.03 25.73 0.07
C ARG A 448 -5.26 24.88 -1.18
N ASN A 449 -4.18 24.68 -1.95
CA ASN A 449 -4.23 23.72 -3.04
C ASN A 449 -4.44 22.31 -2.48
N PRO A 450 -5.36 21.49 -3.05
CA PRO A 450 -5.49 20.10 -2.68
C PRO A 450 -4.16 19.35 -2.90
N ILE A 451 -3.79 18.48 -1.97
CA ILE A 451 -2.60 17.62 -2.11
C ILE A 451 -2.84 16.54 -3.18
N LEU A 452 -4.10 16.13 -3.36
CA LEU A 452 -4.56 15.14 -4.34
C LEU A 452 -5.57 15.76 -5.29
#